data_0d400516e423e5c2f582b82013c76973
#
_entry.id   0d400516e423e5c2f582b82013c76973
#
_cell.length_a   1.000
_cell.length_b   1.000
_cell.length_c   1.000
_cell.angle_alpha   90.00
_cell.angle_beta   90.00
_cell.angle_gamma   90.00
#
_symmetry.space_group_name_H-M   'P 1'
#
loop_
_entity.id
_entity.type
_entity.pdbx_description
1 polymer ?
#
loop_
_entity_poly.entity_id
_entity_poly.type
_entity_poly.pdbx_seq_one_letter_code
_entity_poly.pdbx_strand_id
1 'polypeptide(L)'
;FEQYFYDLGAHTAQSEDMHVMGAAIALLYNKLEPWLSIQTVSGGTTLPPNGRNGRIFVNRNGVRRTLRLGDQDEIRNLRGSRWHKAGFDETIYFEDGHNRIQVWTGAAQVTSGVTCEHIIGRPNLVYWGYVIVNEKPMYNPTSSAHFELHSNEQSDLVIKILKLAG
;
A
#
# COMPACT_ATOMS: atom_id res chain seq x y z
N PHE A 1 -4.79 9.12 -8.62
CA PHE A 1 -4.48 8.11 -7.60
C PHE A 1 -5.76 7.56 -6.98
N GLU A 2 -6.65 8.41 -6.48
CA GLU A 2 -7.97 7.99 -5.97
C GLU A 2 -8.84 7.36 -7.05
N GLN A 3 -8.78 7.87 -8.29
CA GLN A 3 -9.53 7.35 -9.41
C GLN A 3 -9.19 5.87 -9.71
N TYR A 4 -7.94 5.45 -9.56
CA TYR A 4 -7.53 4.06 -9.70
C TYR A 4 -8.23 3.11 -8.72
N PHE A 5 -8.46 3.55 -7.49
CA PHE A 5 -9.17 2.74 -6.50
C PHE A 5 -10.68 2.70 -6.76
N TYR A 6 -11.27 3.78 -7.28
CA TYR A 6 -12.66 3.79 -7.71
C TYR A 6 -12.87 2.88 -8.94
N ASP A 7 -11.98 2.95 -9.92
CA ASP A 7 -12.03 2.10 -11.11
C ASP A 7 -11.83 0.61 -10.73
N LEU A 8 -10.97 0.31 -9.77
CA LEU A 8 -10.81 -1.05 -9.23
C LEU A 8 -12.12 -1.56 -8.61
N GLY A 9 -12.78 -0.75 -7.79
CA GLY A 9 -14.08 -1.09 -7.20
C GLY A 9 -15.17 -1.31 -8.23
N ALA A 10 -15.22 -0.48 -9.28
CA ALA A 10 -16.19 -0.58 -10.36
C ALA A 10 -15.95 -1.85 -11.21
N HIS A 11 -14.70 -2.17 -11.56
CA HIS A 11 -14.37 -3.38 -12.31
C HIS A 11 -14.63 -4.66 -11.52
N THR A 12 -14.33 -4.67 -10.21
CA THR A 12 -14.62 -5.85 -9.37
C THR A 12 -16.11 -6.10 -9.18
N ALA A 13 -16.93 -5.05 -9.19
CA ALA A 13 -18.39 -5.20 -9.07
C ALA A 13 -19.06 -5.71 -10.36
N GLN A 14 -18.41 -5.59 -11.52
CA GLN A 14 -18.95 -5.98 -12.82
C GLN A 14 -18.48 -7.36 -13.32
N SER A 15 -17.47 -7.96 -12.70
CA SER A 15 -16.89 -9.23 -13.14
C SER A 15 -17.43 -10.39 -12.31
N GLU A 16 -18.25 -11.24 -12.94
CA GLU A 16 -18.68 -12.53 -12.37
C GLU A 16 -17.58 -13.60 -12.46
N ASP A 17 -16.50 -13.35 -13.21
CA ASP A 17 -15.41 -14.29 -13.41
C ASP A 17 -14.20 -13.98 -12.49
N MET A 18 -13.98 -14.86 -11.51
CA MET A 18 -12.86 -14.76 -10.53
C MET A 18 -11.48 -14.72 -11.20
N HIS A 19 -11.31 -15.35 -12.36
CA HIS A 19 -10.04 -15.35 -13.08
C HIS A 19 -9.74 -13.98 -13.71
N VAL A 20 -10.74 -13.35 -14.30
CA VAL A 20 -10.62 -12.00 -14.87
C VAL A 20 -10.37 -10.98 -13.77
N MET A 21 -11.04 -11.13 -12.63
CA MET A 21 -10.85 -10.28 -11.47
C MET A 21 -9.42 -10.40 -10.90
N GLY A 22 -8.89 -11.62 -10.81
CA GLY A 22 -7.52 -11.86 -10.35
C GLY A 22 -6.47 -11.22 -11.27
N ALA A 23 -6.63 -11.31 -12.58
CA ALA A 23 -5.74 -10.70 -13.56
C ALA A 23 -5.82 -9.15 -13.52
N ALA A 24 -7.00 -8.58 -13.40
CA ALA A 24 -7.18 -7.13 -13.27
C ALA A 24 -6.54 -6.58 -11.98
N ILE A 25 -6.70 -7.27 -10.86
CA ILE A 25 -6.06 -6.92 -9.59
C ILE A 25 -4.54 -6.99 -9.72
N ALA A 26 -3.98 -8.04 -10.32
CA ALA A 26 -2.55 -8.18 -10.53
C ALA A 26 -1.99 -7.05 -11.41
N LEU A 27 -2.69 -6.67 -12.48
CA LEU A 27 -2.30 -5.56 -13.34
C LEU A 27 -2.27 -4.22 -12.60
N LEU A 28 -3.24 -3.99 -11.72
CA LEU A 28 -3.31 -2.77 -10.91
C LEU A 28 -2.19 -2.73 -9.85
N TYR A 29 -1.88 -3.85 -9.22
CA TYR A 29 -0.74 -3.94 -8.32
C TYR A 29 0.58 -3.62 -9.04
N ASN A 30 0.78 -4.13 -10.24
CA ASN A 30 1.96 -3.81 -11.05
C ASN A 30 2.06 -2.30 -11.35
N LYS A 31 0.93 -1.65 -11.65
CA LYS A 31 0.90 -0.20 -11.88
C LYS A 31 1.21 0.62 -10.62
N LEU A 32 0.86 0.10 -9.45
CA LEU A 32 1.12 0.73 -8.15
C LEU A 32 2.52 0.42 -7.60
N GLU A 33 3.26 -0.53 -8.20
CA GLU A 33 4.57 -0.97 -7.74
C GLU A 33 5.54 0.18 -7.41
N PRO A 34 5.67 1.26 -8.22
CA PRO A 34 6.58 2.36 -7.92
C PRO A 34 6.26 3.09 -6.60
N TRP A 35 5.02 3.03 -6.14
CA TRP A 35 4.55 3.70 -4.91
C TRP A 35 4.27 2.74 -3.77
N LEU A 36 4.35 1.43 -4.04
CA LEU A 36 4.13 0.39 -3.04
C LEU A 36 5.43 0.12 -2.30
N SER A 37 5.41 0.29 -1.00
CA SER A 37 6.52 -0.03 -0.11
C SER A 37 6.05 -0.87 1.06
N ILE A 38 6.98 -1.64 1.63
CA ILE A 38 6.72 -2.37 2.87
C ILE A 38 7.35 -1.56 4.00
N GLN A 39 6.49 -1.02 4.83
CA GLN A 39 6.88 -0.18 5.97
C GLN A 39 6.76 -0.95 7.29
N THR A 40 7.66 -0.67 8.21
CA THR A 40 7.55 -1.19 9.58
C THR A 40 6.51 -0.39 10.36
N VAL A 41 5.61 -1.09 11.03
CA VAL A 41 4.64 -0.47 11.94
C VAL A 41 5.35 -0.11 13.23
N SER A 42 5.47 1.18 13.51
CA SER A 42 6.22 1.70 14.66
C SER A 42 5.61 1.23 15.98
N GLY A 43 6.41 0.55 16.81
CA GLY A 43 5.95 -0.06 18.06
C GLY A 43 4.84 -1.10 17.90
N GLY A 44 4.63 -1.63 16.68
CA GLY A 44 3.56 -2.56 16.36
C GLY A 44 2.15 -1.95 16.39
N THR A 45 2.04 -0.63 16.55
CA THR A 45 0.75 0.04 16.77
C THR A 45 0.51 1.24 15.88
N THR A 46 1.55 1.89 15.35
CA THR A 46 1.40 3.12 14.56
C THR A 46 1.71 2.86 13.10
N LEU A 47 0.70 3.02 12.26
CA LEU A 47 0.81 2.91 10.80
C LEU A 47 1.53 4.12 10.20
N PRO A 48 2.22 3.96 9.07
CA PRO A 48 2.83 5.07 8.35
C PRO A 48 1.79 6.13 7.98
N PRO A 49 2.10 7.42 8.20
CA PRO A 49 1.24 8.51 7.77
C PRO A 49 1.39 8.79 6.26
N ASN A 50 0.52 9.66 5.74
CA ASN A 50 0.62 10.24 4.38
C ASN A 50 0.47 9.24 3.23
N GLY A 51 -0.36 8.22 3.39
CA GLY A 51 -0.63 7.25 2.33
C GLY A 51 -1.80 6.36 2.67
N ARG A 52 -1.97 5.32 1.86
CA ARG A 52 -2.92 4.25 2.13
C ARG A 52 -2.18 3.01 2.62
N ASN A 53 -2.68 2.46 3.70
CA ASN A 53 -2.16 1.22 4.25
C ASN A 53 -2.98 0.05 3.68
N GLY A 54 -2.27 -0.95 3.15
CA GLY A 54 -2.84 -2.17 2.61
C GLY A 54 -2.78 -3.31 3.61
N ARG A 55 -2.34 -4.48 3.14
CA ARG A 55 -2.25 -5.67 3.97
C ARG A 55 -1.23 -5.49 5.09
N ILE A 56 -1.57 -5.99 6.26
CA ILE A 56 -0.70 -5.99 7.44
C ILE A 56 -0.15 -7.39 7.64
N PHE A 57 1.12 -7.46 8.00
CA PHE A 57 1.83 -8.72 8.19
C PHE A 57 2.54 -8.74 9.53
N VAL A 58 2.72 -9.93 10.06
CA VAL A 58 3.61 -10.17 11.18
C VAL A 58 4.70 -11.16 10.76
N ASN A 59 5.94 -10.87 11.15
CA ASN A 59 7.04 -11.81 10.98
C ASN A 59 7.26 -12.56 12.30
N ARG A 60 7.04 -13.86 12.27
CA ARG A 60 7.31 -14.76 13.39
C ARG A 60 8.22 -15.89 12.95
N ASN A 61 9.34 -16.07 13.63
CA ASN A 61 10.30 -17.13 13.34
C ASN A 61 10.74 -17.18 11.86
N GLY A 62 10.91 -16.01 11.23
CA GLY A 62 11.28 -15.92 9.82
C GLY A 62 10.12 -16.15 8.83
N VAL A 63 8.93 -16.47 9.30
CA VAL A 63 7.74 -16.65 8.45
C VAL A 63 6.88 -15.41 8.50
N ARG A 64 6.61 -14.83 7.34
CA ARG A 64 5.72 -13.69 7.16
C ARG A 64 4.28 -14.18 6.98
N ARG A 65 3.39 -13.74 7.84
CA ARG A 65 1.95 -14.07 7.78
C ARG A 65 1.11 -12.84 7.63
N THR A 66 0.11 -12.91 6.77
CA THR A 66 -0.90 -11.85 6.61
C THR A 66 -1.84 -11.87 7.79
N LEU A 67 -2.15 -10.70 8.33
CA LEU A 67 -3.10 -10.54 9.42
C LEU A 67 -4.52 -10.37 8.87
N ARG A 68 -5.48 -10.92 9.61
CA ARG A 68 -6.91 -10.69 9.36
C ARG A 68 -7.39 -9.48 10.16
N LEU A 69 -8.20 -8.64 9.53
CA LEU A 69 -8.93 -7.60 10.25
C LEU A 69 -9.97 -8.27 11.14
N GLY A 70 -9.94 -7.95 12.40
CA GLY A 70 -10.89 -8.38 13.42
C GLY A 70 -11.60 -7.20 14.05
N ASP A 71 -12.51 -7.52 14.95
CA ASP A 71 -13.25 -6.54 15.73
C ASP A 71 -12.76 -6.57 17.19
N GLN A 72 -12.97 -5.48 17.90
CA GLN A 72 -12.57 -5.34 19.31
C GLN A 72 -13.25 -6.37 20.21
N ASP A 73 -14.50 -6.69 19.94
CA ASP A 73 -15.25 -7.69 20.70
C ASP A 73 -14.73 -9.11 20.44
N GLU A 74 -14.30 -9.41 19.22
CA GLU A 74 -13.64 -10.66 18.89
C GLU A 74 -12.36 -10.84 19.70
N ILE A 75 -11.53 -9.82 19.80
CA ILE A 75 -10.30 -9.85 20.62
C ILE A 75 -10.63 -10.03 22.10
N ARG A 76 -11.65 -9.33 22.58
CA ARG A 76 -12.11 -9.48 23.97
C ARG A 76 -12.55 -10.93 24.26
N ASN A 77 -13.29 -11.54 23.34
CA ASN A 77 -13.74 -12.92 23.43
C ASN A 77 -12.57 -13.89 23.37
N LEU A 78 -11.61 -13.70 22.47
CA LEU A 78 -10.39 -14.50 22.37
C LEU A 78 -9.57 -14.45 23.67
N ARG A 79 -9.43 -13.26 24.26
CA ARG A 79 -8.73 -13.08 25.56
C ARG A 79 -9.46 -13.73 26.74
N GLY A 80 -10.78 -13.71 26.73
CA GLY A 80 -11.63 -14.28 27.77
C GLY A 80 -11.77 -15.80 27.70
N SER A 81 -11.55 -16.39 26.53
CA SER A 81 -11.74 -17.81 26.31
C SER A 81 -10.63 -18.66 26.94
N ARG A 82 -11.01 -19.64 27.76
CA ARG A 82 -10.07 -20.65 28.28
C ARG A 82 -9.54 -21.59 27.20
N TRP A 83 -10.31 -21.81 26.15
CA TRP A 83 -10.01 -22.75 25.07
C TRP A 83 -9.03 -22.19 24.04
N HIS A 84 -8.92 -20.88 23.89
CA HIS A 84 -8.08 -20.23 22.89
C HIS A 84 -6.71 -19.79 23.42
N LYS A 85 -6.39 -20.08 24.69
CA LYS A 85 -5.13 -19.63 25.33
C LYS A 85 -3.89 -20.41 24.91
N ALA A 86 -4.04 -21.64 24.46
CA ALA A 86 -2.91 -22.49 24.11
C ALA A 86 -2.96 -22.87 22.63
N GLY A 87 -2.02 -22.34 21.85
CA GLY A 87 -1.77 -22.83 20.50
C GLY A 87 -2.59 -22.16 19.39
N PHE A 88 -3.33 -21.12 19.68
CA PHE A 88 -4.07 -20.40 18.64
C PHE A 88 -3.08 -19.56 17.81
N ASP A 89 -2.85 -19.99 16.59
CA ASP A 89 -1.87 -19.40 15.66
C ASP A 89 -2.47 -18.27 14.81
N GLU A 90 -3.72 -17.94 15.07
CA GLU A 90 -4.42 -16.85 14.37
C GLU A 90 -4.00 -15.49 14.94
N THR A 91 -3.41 -14.70 14.09
CA THR A 91 -3.04 -13.32 14.42
C THR A 91 -4.02 -12.39 13.75
N ILE A 92 -4.67 -11.58 14.55
CA ILE A 92 -5.67 -10.60 14.11
C ILE A 92 -5.22 -9.21 14.48
N TYR A 93 -5.69 -8.22 13.72
CA TYR A 93 -5.53 -6.83 14.08
C TYR A 93 -6.86 -6.11 14.02
N PHE A 94 -6.99 -5.02 14.74
CA PHE A 94 -8.09 -4.08 14.61
C PHE A 94 -7.57 -2.65 14.60
N GLU A 95 -8.32 -1.75 14.00
CA GLU A 95 -8.00 -0.33 13.94
C GLU A 95 -8.51 0.35 15.20
N ASP A 96 -7.60 1.03 15.91
CA ASP A 96 -7.84 1.76 17.15
C ASP A 96 -7.68 3.26 16.91
N GLY A 97 -8.41 3.79 15.93
CA GLY A 97 -8.38 5.20 15.55
C GLY A 97 -7.54 5.49 14.31
N HIS A 98 -7.31 6.78 14.08
CA HIS A 98 -6.59 7.23 12.87
C HIS A 98 -5.12 6.80 12.88
N ASN A 99 -4.73 5.99 11.89
CA ASN A 99 -3.37 5.44 11.74
C ASN A 99 -2.88 4.60 12.95
N ARG A 100 -3.78 4.06 13.75
CA ARG A 100 -3.41 3.18 14.85
C ARG A 100 -4.06 1.82 14.71
N ILE A 101 -3.28 0.79 15.01
CA ILE A 101 -3.74 -0.61 15.04
C ILE A 101 -3.32 -1.27 16.34
N GLN A 102 -4.03 -2.29 16.71
CA GLN A 102 -3.59 -3.25 17.72
C GLN A 102 -3.53 -4.63 17.11
N VAL A 103 -2.40 -5.30 17.29
CA VAL A 103 -2.17 -6.65 16.76
C VAL A 103 -2.14 -7.64 17.91
N TRP A 104 -2.91 -8.70 17.80
CA TRP A 104 -3.07 -9.71 18.83
C TRP A 104 -2.85 -11.11 18.27
N THR A 105 -2.12 -11.92 19.02
CA THR A 105 -1.93 -13.35 18.77
C THR A 105 -2.39 -14.13 19.99
N GLY A 106 -3.50 -14.80 19.88
CA GLY A 106 -4.12 -15.40 21.05
C GLY A 106 -4.33 -14.38 22.18
N ALA A 107 -3.74 -14.59 23.35
CA ALA A 107 -3.88 -13.69 24.49
C ALA A 107 -2.83 -12.57 24.58
N ALA A 108 -1.84 -12.55 23.68
CA ALA A 108 -0.71 -11.61 23.74
C ALA A 108 -0.80 -10.53 22.66
N GLN A 109 -0.55 -9.28 23.05
CA GLN A 109 -0.36 -8.19 22.11
C GLN A 109 1.01 -8.30 21.44
N VAL A 110 1.06 -8.10 20.13
CA VAL A 110 2.29 -8.09 19.33
C VAL A 110 2.72 -6.65 19.10
N THR A 111 3.89 -6.28 19.62
CA THR A 111 4.43 -4.93 19.53
C THR A 111 5.65 -4.82 18.61
N SER A 112 6.12 -5.93 18.04
CA SER A 112 7.30 -5.95 17.18
C SER A 112 7.13 -6.90 16.00
N GLY A 113 7.91 -6.70 14.94
CA GLY A 113 7.85 -7.54 13.74
C GLY A 113 6.60 -7.36 12.88
N VAL A 114 5.83 -6.28 13.12
CA VAL A 114 4.66 -5.94 12.33
C VAL A 114 5.08 -5.04 11.17
N THR A 115 4.66 -5.38 9.97
CA THR A 115 4.91 -4.60 8.75
C THR A 115 3.60 -4.42 7.99
N CYS A 116 3.47 -3.37 7.22
CA CYS A 116 2.32 -3.14 6.36
C CYS A 116 2.74 -2.79 4.94
N GLU A 117 1.89 -3.11 3.99
CA GLU A 117 1.96 -2.52 2.66
C GLU A 117 1.51 -1.07 2.77
N HIS A 118 2.34 -0.16 2.28
CA HIS A 118 2.06 1.26 2.30
C HIS A 118 2.19 1.81 0.90
N ILE A 119 1.15 2.50 0.45
CA ILE A 119 1.13 3.19 -0.82
C ILE A 119 1.28 4.68 -0.53
N ILE A 120 2.32 5.29 -1.07
CA ILE A 120 2.59 6.71 -0.88
C ILE A 120 1.42 7.53 -1.43
N GLY A 121 0.88 8.43 -0.63
CA GLY A 121 -0.32 9.18 -0.98
C GLY A 121 -0.13 10.25 -2.05
N ARG A 122 1.13 10.66 -2.28
CA ARG A 122 1.47 11.66 -3.31
C ARG A 122 2.78 11.28 -3.98
N PRO A 123 2.83 11.25 -5.32
CA PRO A 123 4.08 11.10 -6.05
C PRO A 123 4.98 12.34 -5.81
N ASN A 124 6.27 12.16 -6.00
CA ASN A 124 7.21 13.28 -5.93
C ASN A 124 6.91 14.32 -7.01
N LEU A 125 7.26 15.58 -6.70
CA LEU A 125 7.15 16.65 -7.67
C LEU A 125 8.07 16.36 -8.87
N VAL A 126 7.49 16.38 -10.05
CA VAL A 126 8.24 16.28 -11.30
C VAL A 126 8.82 17.65 -11.64
N TYR A 127 10.09 17.70 -11.93
CA TYR A 127 10.79 18.92 -12.27
C TYR A 127 11.73 18.71 -13.46
N TRP A 128 11.64 19.57 -14.45
CA TRP A 128 12.57 19.59 -15.58
C TRP A 128 13.72 20.56 -15.29
N GLY A 129 14.86 20.01 -14.88
CA GLY A 129 16.08 20.76 -14.66
C GLY A 129 16.75 21.14 -15.99
N TYR A 130 17.26 22.35 -16.09
CA TYR A 130 17.98 22.78 -17.27
C TYR A 130 19.22 23.62 -16.92
N VAL A 131 20.18 23.64 -17.82
CA VAL A 131 21.33 24.53 -17.82
C VAL A 131 21.31 25.34 -19.11
N ILE A 132 21.77 26.58 -19.01
CA ILE A 132 21.88 27.47 -20.21
C ILE A 132 23.27 27.28 -20.79
N VAL A 133 23.34 26.76 -22.03
CA VAL A 133 24.58 26.64 -22.80
C VAL A 133 24.39 27.37 -24.12
N ASN A 134 25.26 28.35 -24.39
CA ASN A 134 25.18 29.21 -25.58
C ASN A 134 23.77 29.78 -25.78
N GLU A 135 23.22 30.38 -24.73
CA GLU A 135 21.91 31.03 -24.70
C GLU A 135 20.71 30.06 -24.94
N LYS A 136 20.93 28.76 -24.98
CA LYS A 136 19.88 27.75 -25.16
C LYS A 136 19.71 26.92 -23.89
N PRO A 137 18.48 26.69 -23.44
CA PRO A 137 18.22 25.79 -22.34
C PRO A 137 18.45 24.32 -22.77
N MET A 138 19.35 23.64 -22.10
CA MET A 138 19.64 22.22 -22.31
C MET A 138 19.22 21.43 -21.08
N TYR A 139 18.66 20.25 -21.31
CA TYR A 139 18.26 19.35 -20.25
C TYR A 139 19.42 18.96 -19.33
N ASN A 140 19.19 19.06 -18.02
CA ASN A 140 20.15 18.64 -17.00
C ASN A 140 19.56 17.48 -16.17
N PRO A 141 20.05 16.23 -16.36
CA PRO A 141 19.52 15.09 -15.64
C PRO A 141 19.78 15.14 -14.12
N THR A 142 20.86 15.79 -13.69
CA THR A 142 21.23 15.86 -12.27
C THR A 142 20.28 16.72 -11.45
N SER A 143 19.67 17.73 -12.06
CA SER A 143 18.73 18.63 -11.40
C SER A 143 17.28 18.34 -11.76
N SER A 144 17.00 17.26 -12.49
CA SER A 144 15.66 16.87 -12.91
C SER A 144 15.08 15.81 -11.98
N ALA A 145 13.77 15.89 -11.74
CA ALA A 145 13.01 14.82 -11.08
C ALA A 145 12.02 14.21 -12.09
N HIS A 146 12.13 12.92 -12.32
CA HIS A 146 11.31 12.19 -13.28
C HIS A 146 9.97 11.76 -12.69
N PHE A 147 9.04 11.39 -13.57
CA PHE A 147 7.79 10.77 -13.17
C PHE A 147 8.07 9.37 -12.56
N GLU A 148 7.51 9.12 -11.40
CA GLU A 148 7.50 7.80 -10.76
C GLU A 148 6.35 6.96 -11.34
N LEU A 149 6.48 6.54 -12.59
CA LEU A 149 5.47 5.76 -13.29
C LEU A 149 6.04 4.42 -13.74
N HIS A 150 5.19 3.40 -13.70
CA HIS A 150 5.51 2.13 -14.32
C HIS A 150 5.74 2.33 -15.83
N SER A 151 6.67 1.56 -16.42
CA SER A 151 7.06 1.71 -17.82
C SER A 151 5.89 1.64 -18.82
N ASN A 152 4.86 0.85 -18.51
CA ASN A 152 3.67 0.70 -19.35
C ASN A 152 2.77 1.97 -19.38
N GLU A 153 2.90 2.86 -18.38
CA GLU A 153 2.10 4.09 -18.28
C GLU A 153 2.75 5.29 -19.00
N GLN A 154 3.99 5.14 -19.45
CA GLN A 154 4.71 6.24 -20.09
C GLN A 154 4.05 6.69 -21.41
N SER A 155 3.58 5.76 -22.20
CA SER A 155 2.88 6.06 -23.47
C SER A 155 1.57 6.80 -23.23
N ASP A 156 0.81 6.39 -22.23
CA ASP A 156 -0.45 7.03 -21.86
C ASP A 156 -0.21 8.44 -21.31
N LEU A 157 0.87 8.65 -20.57
CA LEU A 157 1.28 9.99 -20.11
C LEU A 157 1.58 10.91 -21.29
N VAL A 158 2.35 10.43 -22.27
CA VAL A 158 2.68 11.22 -23.49
C VAL A 158 1.41 11.62 -24.24
N ILE A 159 0.49 10.68 -24.43
CA ILE A 159 -0.80 10.95 -25.09
C ILE A 159 -1.60 12.02 -24.31
N LYS A 160 -1.66 11.91 -22.98
CA LYS A 160 -2.35 12.91 -22.14
C LYS A 160 -1.70 14.28 -22.22
N ILE A 161 -0.37 14.37 -22.21
CA ILE A 161 0.37 15.63 -22.36
C ILE A 161 0.07 16.25 -23.74
N LEU A 162 0.13 15.47 -24.81
CA LEU A 162 -0.17 15.94 -26.17
C LEU A 162 -1.62 16.44 -26.28
N LYS A 163 -2.58 15.78 -25.67
CA LYS A 163 -3.98 16.23 -25.64
C LYS A 163 -4.19 17.53 -24.87
N LEU A 164 -3.35 17.81 -23.87
CA LEU A 164 -3.40 19.06 -23.12
C LEU A 164 -2.70 20.21 -23.84
N ALA A 165 -1.72 19.90 -24.68
CA ALA A 165 -0.95 20.88 -25.43
C ALA A 165 -1.66 21.37 -26.71
N GLY A 166 -2.76 20.74 -27.12
CA GLY A 166 -3.56 21.05 -28.32
C GLY A 166 -3.33 20.11 -29.45
#